data_0e238a13d9e18b9bd173cda4938bd81b
#
_entry.id   0e238a13d9e18b9bd173cda4938bd81b
#
_cell.length_a   1.000
_cell.length_b   1.000
_cell.length_c   1.000
_cell.angle_alpha   90.00
_cell.angle_beta   90.00
_cell.angle_gamma   90.00
#
_symmetry.space_group_name_H-M   'P 1'
#
loop_
_entity.id
_entity.type
_entity.pdbx_description
1 polymer ?
#
loop_
_entity_poly.entity_id
_entity_poly.type
_entity_poly.pdbx_seq_one_letter_code
_entity_poly.pdbx_strand_id
1 'polypeptide(L)'
;MLQGTKSQGIKRLANTPLHSILILALCAPVYADDVLSIKPPFAAGKAGTPIHYQPLKAASQPWKLCAVYPHLKDSYWLSVNYGMVEHARQLGVRLKVLEAGGYPNLSRQIEQLEACREWGADAIILGTVDSHAYDGQLSKITGQIPVFATINYLDTQNPDSASTVIARVGLDWTEMGKATGEFLAKRHPKGSGVVRVALLPGPQSRGGTKPVVQGFLDAIAGSDIQVVTTLWADNSKELQRNLIQQLFASDQPIDYIVGGAVAAEVAVSELRASQREQTVHVVSTYLSHGVYRGLLRHKILFAPTDKMAQQAMLSVDQAVRYLEHQPVELDLATVVEGLTPSHLPDAVIADSLSPAEFRPVFSVGPP
;
A
#
# COMPACT_ATOMS: atom_id res chain seq x y z
N MET A 1 -53.03 -17.95 -79.57
CA MET A 1 -51.75 -17.27 -79.67
C MET A 1 -50.97 -17.52 -78.40
N LEU A 2 -49.85 -18.07 -78.61
CA LEU A 2 -48.89 -18.58 -77.66
C LEU A 2 -48.23 -17.46 -76.78
N GLN A 3 -47.94 -17.78 -75.51
CA GLN A 3 -46.69 -17.35 -74.94
C GLN A 3 -46.37 -18.17 -73.66
N GLY A 4 -45.21 -18.70 -73.65
CA GLY A 4 -44.70 -19.60 -72.59
C GLY A 4 -44.12 -18.89 -71.43
N THR A 5 -44.25 -19.49 -70.28
CA THR A 5 -43.66 -19.04 -69.03
C THR A 5 -42.39 -19.86 -68.72
N LYS A 6 -41.29 -19.13 -68.59
CA LYS A 6 -39.99 -19.69 -68.15
C LYS A 6 -39.98 -19.84 -66.63
N SER A 7 -39.68 -21.04 -66.16
CA SER A 7 -39.35 -21.41 -64.80
C SER A 7 -38.00 -20.76 -64.37
N GLN A 8 -37.96 -20.03 -63.26
CA GLN A 8 -36.74 -19.60 -62.59
C GLN A 8 -36.46 -20.52 -61.40
N GLY A 9 -35.31 -21.16 -61.46
CA GLY A 9 -34.83 -22.05 -60.41
C GLY A 9 -34.39 -21.28 -59.19
N ILE A 10 -34.85 -21.70 -58.00
CA ILE A 10 -34.45 -21.19 -56.68
C ILE A 10 -33.09 -21.83 -56.34
N LYS A 11 -32.05 -20.97 -56.28
CA LYS A 11 -30.74 -21.36 -55.72
C LYS A 11 -30.84 -21.40 -54.21
N ARG A 12 -30.65 -22.59 -53.62
CA ARG A 12 -30.46 -22.79 -52.19
C ARG A 12 -29.12 -22.16 -51.77
N LEU A 13 -29.14 -21.19 -50.88
CA LEU A 13 -28.00 -20.67 -50.18
C LEU A 13 -27.57 -21.69 -49.11
N ALA A 14 -26.34 -22.15 -49.19
CA ALA A 14 -25.72 -23.00 -48.18
C ALA A 14 -25.45 -22.22 -46.90
N ASN A 15 -26.01 -22.70 -45.80
CA ASN A 15 -25.68 -22.22 -44.44
C ASN A 15 -24.27 -22.67 -44.06
N THR A 16 -23.34 -21.75 -44.01
CA THR A 16 -22.02 -21.96 -43.37
C THR A 16 -22.18 -21.75 -41.86
N PRO A 17 -21.74 -22.70 -41.02
CA PRO A 17 -21.79 -22.48 -39.57
C PRO A 17 -20.73 -21.45 -39.16
N LEU A 18 -21.15 -20.35 -38.49
CA LEU A 18 -20.29 -19.42 -37.80
C LEU A 18 -19.60 -20.17 -36.64
N HIS A 19 -18.32 -20.48 -36.81
CA HIS A 19 -17.48 -20.92 -35.69
C HIS A 19 -17.20 -19.72 -34.82
N SER A 20 -17.90 -19.64 -33.67
CA SER A 20 -17.56 -18.70 -32.60
C SER A 20 -16.19 -19.07 -32.03
N ILE A 21 -15.17 -18.35 -32.41
CA ILE A 21 -13.84 -18.44 -31.77
C ILE A 21 -13.97 -17.83 -30.41
N LEU A 22 -14.06 -18.69 -29.39
CA LEU A 22 -13.94 -18.30 -27.98
C LEU A 22 -12.48 -17.88 -27.76
N ILE A 23 -12.20 -16.59 -27.78
CA ILE A 23 -10.90 -16.06 -27.39
C ILE A 23 -10.83 -16.21 -25.87
N LEU A 24 -10.22 -17.30 -25.39
CA LEU A 24 -9.72 -17.38 -24.03
C LEU A 24 -8.64 -16.29 -23.91
N ALA A 25 -8.97 -15.20 -23.24
CA ALA A 25 -7.97 -14.27 -22.76
C ALA A 25 -7.08 -15.05 -21.77
N LEU A 26 -5.93 -15.52 -22.22
CA LEU A 26 -4.85 -15.95 -21.36
C LEU A 26 -4.45 -14.70 -20.56
N CYS A 27 -4.91 -14.59 -19.31
CA CYS A 27 -4.25 -13.72 -18.35
C CYS A 27 -2.81 -14.21 -18.25
N ALA A 28 -1.89 -13.50 -18.89
CA ALA A 28 -0.47 -13.70 -18.64
C ALA A 28 -0.25 -13.46 -17.13
N PRO A 29 0.52 -14.30 -16.45
CA PRO A 29 0.88 -14.04 -15.08
C PRO A 29 1.57 -12.67 -15.03
N VAL A 30 1.09 -11.79 -14.15
CA VAL A 30 1.77 -10.53 -13.83
C VAL A 30 3.07 -10.94 -13.15
N TYR A 31 4.18 -10.86 -13.87
CA TYR A 31 5.49 -11.07 -13.29
C TYR A 31 5.82 -9.79 -12.52
N ALA A 32 5.93 -9.91 -11.19
CA ALA A 32 6.39 -8.82 -10.36
C ALA A 32 7.92 -8.71 -10.49
N ASP A 33 8.42 -8.05 -11.54
CA ASP A 33 9.85 -7.76 -11.70
C ASP A 33 10.36 -6.69 -10.70
N ASP A 34 9.44 -6.14 -9.89
CA ASP A 34 9.69 -5.02 -8.98
C ASP A 34 9.70 -5.44 -7.50
N VAL A 35 10.21 -6.63 -7.20
CA VAL A 35 10.38 -7.11 -5.83
C VAL A 35 11.84 -7.13 -5.46
N LEU A 36 12.14 -6.66 -4.25
CA LEU A 36 13.48 -6.63 -3.69
C LEU A 36 13.60 -7.66 -2.55
N SER A 37 14.62 -8.51 -2.59
CA SER A 37 15.08 -9.26 -1.43
C SER A 37 16.04 -8.38 -0.63
N ILE A 38 15.76 -8.20 0.66
CA ILE A 38 16.56 -7.38 1.55
C ILE A 38 17.31 -8.27 2.53
N LYS A 39 18.60 -8.02 2.74
CA LYS A 39 19.37 -8.76 3.74
C LYS A 39 18.90 -8.40 5.15
N PRO A 40 18.51 -9.38 5.97
CA PRO A 40 18.13 -9.15 7.35
C PRO A 40 19.26 -8.52 8.19
N PRO A 41 18.96 -7.75 9.24
CA PRO A 41 17.63 -7.25 9.57
C PRO A 41 17.17 -6.16 8.61
N PHE A 42 15.85 -6.05 8.41
CA PHE A 42 15.24 -4.96 7.65
C PHE A 42 15.59 -3.63 8.33
N ALA A 43 16.50 -2.87 7.72
CA ALA A 43 17.03 -1.65 8.30
C ALA A 43 17.05 -0.53 7.26
N ALA A 44 16.80 0.69 7.72
CA ALA A 44 16.89 1.90 6.91
C ALA A 44 18.24 1.98 6.16
N GLY A 45 18.18 2.36 4.89
CA GLY A 45 19.36 2.57 4.05
C GLY A 45 20.04 1.30 3.52
N LYS A 46 19.47 0.10 3.70
CA LYS A 46 19.97 -1.12 3.06
C LYS A 46 19.37 -1.26 1.67
N ALA A 47 20.21 -1.26 0.66
CA ALA A 47 19.81 -1.55 -0.72
C ALA A 47 19.28 -2.98 -0.83
N GLY A 48 18.08 -3.13 -1.37
CA GLY A 48 17.54 -4.43 -1.75
C GLY A 48 18.18 -4.94 -3.04
N THR A 49 18.19 -6.25 -3.23
CA THR A 49 18.60 -6.89 -4.47
C THR A 49 17.33 -7.24 -5.27
N PRO A 50 17.18 -6.76 -6.51
CA PRO A 50 16.07 -7.15 -7.37
C PRO A 50 16.03 -8.67 -7.55
N ILE A 51 14.85 -9.25 -7.41
CA ILE A 51 14.60 -10.67 -7.64
C ILE A 51 13.42 -10.85 -8.59
N HIS A 52 13.47 -11.91 -9.37
CA HIS A 52 12.32 -12.34 -10.15
C HIS A 52 11.38 -13.16 -9.28
N TYR A 53 10.32 -12.53 -8.77
CA TYR A 53 9.37 -13.18 -7.88
C TYR A 53 8.21 -13.79 -8.66
N GLN A 54 7.96 -15.08 -8.44
CA GLN A 54 6.83 -15.80 -9.04
C GLN A 54 5.82 -16.16 -7.95
N PRO A 55 4.67 -15.50 -7.86
CA PRO A 55 3.63 -15.85 -6.92
C PRO A 55 3.11 -17.28 -7.12
N LEU A 56 2.69 -17.92 -6.05
CA LEU A 56 2.02 -19.22 -6.09
C LEU A 56 0.72 -19.11 -6.91
N LYS A 57 0.39 -20.18 -7.62
CA LYS A 57 -0.86 -20.25 -8.41
C LYS A 57 -2.02 -20.85 -7.62
N ALA A 58 -1.72 -21.72 -6.67
CA ALA A 58 -2.68 -22.37 -5.79
C ALA A 58 -1.94 -22.92 -4.57
N ALA A 59 -2.61 -23.05 -3.44
CA ALA A 59 -2.14 -23.80 -2.29
C ALA A 59 -2.50 -25.28 -2.40
N SER A 60 -1.74 -26.13 -1.72
CA SER A 60 -1.99 -27.60 -1.71
C SER A 60 -3.23 -27.96 -0.87
N GLN A 61 -3.61 -27.10 0.09
CA GLN A 61 -4.76 -27.26 0.95
C GLN A 61 -5.29 -25.91 1.45
N PRO A 62 -6.52 -25.84 2.00
CA PRO A 62 -7.12 -24.59 2.45
C PRO A 62 -6.56 -24.14 3.81
N TRP A 63 -5.29 -23.76 3.85
CA TRP A 63 -4.64 -23.20 5.03
C TRP A 63 -5.44 -22.09 5.67
N LYS A 64 -5.41 -21.99 7.00
CA LYS A 64 -6.08 -20.94 7.77
C LYS A 64 -5.11 -19.80 8.07
N LEU A 65 -5.22 -18.72 7.36
CA LEU A 65 -4.44 -17.51 7.58
C LEU A 65 -5.24 -16.49 8.40
N CYS A 66 -4.63 -15.91 9.43
CA CYS A 66 -5.25 -14.86 10.23
C CYS A 66 -4.48 -13.56 10.06
N ALA A 67 -5.09 -12.55 9.43
CA ALA A 67 -4.50 -11.24 9.24
C ALA A 67 -5.01 -10.26 10.31
N VAL A 68 -4.10 -9.53 10.95
CA VAL A 68 -4.42 -8.55 11.99
C VAL A 68 -3.88 -7.20 11.58
N TYR A 69 -4.77 -6.19 11.45
CA TYR A 69 -4.44 -4.83 10.97
C TYR A 69 -4.61 -3.78 12.06
N PRO A 70 -3.95 -2.61 11.92
CA PRO A 70 -4.25 -1.46 12.78
C PRO A 70 -5.71 -1.00 12.62
N HIS A 71 -6.18 -0.87 11.39
CA HIS A 71 -7.55 -0.43 11.06
C HIS A 71 -7.89 -0.65 9.58
N LEU A 72 -9.18 -0.48 9.24
CA LEU A 72 -9.68 -0.42 7.85
C LEU A 72 -10.43 0.91 7.57
N LYS A 73 -10.00 1.99 8.25
CA LYS A 73 -10.66 3.31 8.16
C LYS A 73 -10.27 4.11 6.94
N ASP A 74 -9.06 3.91 6.42
CA ASP A 74 -8.55 4.62 5.27
C ASP A 74 -8.37 3.70 4.05
N SER A 75 -8.20 4.30 2.90
CA SER A 75 -8.08 3.57 1.65
C SER A 75 -6.73 2.89 1.46
N TYR A 76 -5.71 3.21 2.25
CA TYR A 76 -4.43 2.51 2.26
C TYR A 76 -4.61 1.08 2.77
N TRP A 77 -5.10 0.91 4.01
CA TRP A 77 -5.37 -0.39 4.59
C TRP A 77 -6.49 -1.16 3.88
N LEU A 78 -7.41 -0.44 3.21
CA LEU A 78 -8.39 -1.07 2.34
C LEU A 78 -7.73 -1.72 1.12
N SER A 79 -6.68 -1.10 0.55
CA SER A 79 -5.92 -1.69 -0.56
C SER A 79 -5.05 -2.87 -0.08
N VAL A 80 -4.50 -2.81 1.13
CA VAL A 80 -3.85 -3.96 1.78
C VAL A 80 -4.85 -5.12 1.93
N ASN A 81 -6.04 -4.85 2.44
CA ASN A 81 -7.09 -5.86 2.56
C ASN A 81 -7.45 -6.49 1.20
N TYR A 82 -7.56 -5.66 0.16
CA TYR A 82 -7.81 -6.12 -1.21
C TYR A 82 -6.74 -7.10 -1.68
N GLY A 83 -5.47 -6.73 -1.61
CA GLY A 83 -4.36 -7.58 -2.06
C GLY A 83 -4.32 -8.94 -1.34
N MET A 84 -4.52 -8.95 0.00
CA MET A 84 -4.57 -10.20 0.77
C MET A 84 -5.78 -11.06 0.42
N VAL A 85 -6.97 -10.45 0.29
CA VAL A 85 -8.22 -11.15 -0.02
C VAL A 85 -8.18 -11.78 -1.41
N GLU A 86 -7.75 -11.04 -2.42
CA GLU A 86 -7.69 -11.55 -3.79
C GLU A 86 -6.67 -12.68 -3.91
N HIS A 87 -5.50 -12.55 -3.29
CA HIS A 87 -4.52 -13.63 -3.34
C HIS A 87 -4.94 -14.85 -2.52
N ALA A 88 -5.59 -14.67 -1.37
CA ALA A 88 -6.16 -15.78 -0.60
C ALA A 88 -7.24 -16.53 -1.40
N ARG A 89 -8.07 -15.82 -2.17
CA ARG A 89 -9.06 -16.43 -3.08
C ARG A 89 -8.38 -17.21 -4.21
N GLN A 90 -7.38 -16.61 -4.83
CA GLN A 90 -6.61 -17.24 -5.91
C GLN A 90 -5.94 -18.54 -5.44
N LEU A 91 -5.35 -18.53 -4.25
CA LEU A 91 -4.69 -19.70 -3.69
C LEU A 91 -5.67 -20.76 -3.15
N GLY A 92 -6.93 -20.41 -2.92
CA GLY A 92 -7.92 -21.31 -2.30
C GLY A 92 -7.73 -21.49 -0.79
N VAL A 93 -7.06 -20.56 -0.11
CA VAL A 93 -6.85 -20.60 1.34
C VAL A 93 -7.97 -19.87 2.09
N ARG A 94 -8.09 -20.15 3.39
CA ARG A 94 -9.02 -19.46 4.28
C ARG A 94 -8.30 -18.25 4.89
N LEU A 95 -8.95 -17.09 4.84
CA LEU A 95 -8.45 -15.87 5.45
C LEU A 95 -9.46 -15.34 6.46
N LYS A 96 -9.01 -15.04 7.68
CA LYS A 96 -9.75 -14.27 8.68
C LYS A 96 -9.01 -12.95 8.87
N VAL A 97 -9.74 -11.83 8.83
CA VAL A 97 -9.19 -10.49 9.01
C VAL A 97 -9.77 -9.87 10.27
N LEU A 98 -8.90 -9.37 11.13
CA LEU A 98 -9.23 -8.62 12.34
C LEU A 98 -8.56 -7.25 12.29
N GLU A 99 -9.19 -6.22 12.86
CA GLU A 99 -8.65 -4.86 12.87
C GLU A 99 -8.82 -4.20 14.25
N ALA A 100 -7.78 -3.52 14.71
CA ALA A 100 -7.72 -2.99 16.07
C ALA A 100 -8.49 -1.66 16.26
N GLY A 101 -8.99 -1.05 15.19
CA GLY A 101 -9.71 0.24 15.26
C GLY A 101 -8.80 1.46 15.30
N GLY A 102 -7.48 1.29 15.20
CA GLY A 102 -6.49 2.37 15.14
C GLY A 102 -5.18 2.06 15.83
N TYR A 103 -4.16 2.82 15.51
CA TYR A 103 -2.81 2.69 16.09
C TYR A 103 -2.74 2.80 17.61
N PRO A 104 -3.60 3.55 18.33
CA PRO A 104 -3.59 3.60 19.79
C PRO A 104 -4.02 2.29 20.48
N ASN A 105 -4.61 1.35 19.76
CA ASN A 105 -5.35 0.22 20.34
C ASN A 105 -4.50 -1.07 20.43
N LEU A 106 -3.34 -0.99 21.06
CA LEU A 106 -2.43 -2.14 21.24
C LEU A 106 -3.12 -3.31 21.96
N SER A 107 -3.80 -3.05 23.08
CA SER A 107 -4.45 -4.11 23.87
C SER A 107 -5.44 -4.91 23.01
N ARG A 108 -6.23 -4.21 22.17
CA ARG A 108 -7.14 -4.86 21.22
C ARG A 108 -6.41 -5.69 20.17
N GLN A 109 -5.26 -5.23 19.68
CA GLN A 109 -4.47 -6.02 18.72
C GLN A 109 -3.91 -7.29 19.38
N ILE A 110 -3.51 -7.24 20.65
CA ILE A 110 -3.08 -8.42 21.42
C ILE A 110 -4.24 -9.43 21.55
N GLU A 111 -5.43 -8.98 21.95
CA GLU A 111 -6.64 -9.83 22.03
C GLU A 111 -6.96 -10.48 20.67
N GLN A 112 -6.71 -9.78 19.57
CA GLN A 112 -6.93 -10.30 18.22
C GLN A 112 -5.89 -11.36 17.82
N LEU A 113 -4.64 -11.22 18.23
CA LEU A 113 -3.64 -12.27 18.03
C LEU A 113 -4.00 -13.54 18.82
N GLU A 114 -4.50 -13.39 20.04
CA GLU A 114 -5.02 -14.50 20.83
C GLU A 114 -6.24 -15.15 20.14
N ALA A 115 -7.16 -14.35 19.59
CA ALA A 115 -8.30 -14.85 18.84
C ALA A 115 -7.90 -15.57 17.52
N CYS A 116 -6.78 -15.21 16.89
CA CYS A 116 -6.21 -15.97 15.78
C CYS A 116 -5.77 -17.36 16.24
N ARG A 117 -5.11 -17.45 17.40
CA ARG A 117 -4.69 -18.72 18.00
C ARG A 117 -5.89 -19.60 18.35
N GLU A 118 -6.91 -19.03 18.99
CA GLU A 118 -8.16 -19.75 19.33
C GLU A 118 -8.92 -20.24 18.09
N TRP A 119 -8.88 -19.49 17.00
CA TRP A 119 -9.47 -19.91 15.72
C TRP A 119 -8.69 -21.09 15.09
N GLY A 120 -7.50 -21.38 15.59
CA GLY A 120 -6.61 -22.41 15.05
C GLY A 120 -6.00 -21.97 13.71
N ALA A 121 -5.49 -20.75 13.64
CA ALA A 121 -4.76 -20.27 12.47
C ALA A 121 -3.48 -21.10 12.28
N ASP A 122 -3.15 -21.42 11.01
CA ASP A 122 -1.91 -22.07 10.63
C ASP A 122 -0.77 -21.04 10.52
N ALA A 123 -1.09 -19.79 10.19
CA ALA A 123 -0.17 -18.64 10.18
C ALA A 123 -0.89 -17.34 10.51
N ILE A 124 -0.14 -16.38 11.10
CA ILE A 124 -0.61 -15.03 11.40
C ILE A 124 0.13 -14.02 10.50
N ILE A 125 -0.60 -13.12 9.86
CA ILE A 125 -0.06 -11.99 9.09
C ILE A 125 -0.32 -10.73 9.88
N LEU A 126 0.74 -10.12 10.44
CA LEU A 126 0.65 -9.02 11.40
C LEU A 126 1.08 -7.68 10.79
N GLY A 127 0.11 -6.79 10.56
CA GLY A 127 0.34 -5.35 10.40
C GLY A 127 0.31 -4.69 11.78
N THR A 128 1.48 -4.49 12.39
CA THR A 128 1.57 -4.04 13.78
C THR A 128 1.09 -2.61 13.99
N VAL A 129 0.51 -2.33 15.15
CA VAL A 129 0.19 -0.95 15.59
C VAL A 129 1.40 -0.23 16.17
N ASP A 130 2.43 -0.96 16.62
CA ASP A 130 3.64 -0.39 17.20
C ASP A 130 4.81 -1.37 16.98
N SER A 131 5.97 -0.85 16.58
CA SER A 131 7.14 -1.67 16.21
C SER A 131 7.74 -2.47 17.36
N HIS A 132 7.62 -1.98 18.61
CA HIS A 132 8.21 -2.57 19.81
C HIS A 132 7.18 -3.14 20.79
N ALA A 133 5.90 -3.12 20.42
CA ALA A 133 4.80 -3.46 21.33
C ALA A 133 4.81 -4.89 21.85
N TYR A 134 5.48 -5.80 21.16
CA TYR A 134 5.47 -7.24 21.46
C TYR A 134 6.82 -7.76 21.95
N ASP A 135 7.76 -6.88 22.27
CA ASP A 135 9.11 -7.23 22.67
C ASP A 135 9.11 -8.22 23.86
N GLY A 136 9.67 -9.41 23.63
CA GLY A 136 9.77 -10.48 24.63
C GLY A 136 8.44 -11.18 25.00
N GLN A 137 7.35 -10.99 24.23
CA GLN A 137 6.07 -11.64 24.53
C GLN A 137 5.28 -12.12 23.29
N LEU A 138 5.80 -11.91 22.07
CA LEU A 138 5.09 -12.29 20.85
C LEU A 138 4.78 -13.79 20.81
N SER A 139 5.78 -14.65 21.11
CA SER A 139 5.60 -16.10 21.17
C SER A 139 4.59 -16.54 22.23
N LYS A 140 4.52 -15.85 23.37
CA LYS A 140 3.53 -16.12 24.41
C LYS A 140 2.11 -15.83 23.93
N ILE A 141 1.93 -14.75 23.17
CA ILE A 141 0.62 -14.32 22.63
C ILE A 141 0.18 -15.28 21.50
N THR A 142 1.07 -15.54 20.54
CA THR A 142 0.76 -16.31 19.33
C THR A 142 0.93 -17.83 19.50
N GLY A 143 1.61 -18.29 20.55
CA GLY A 143 1.96 -19.69 20.75
C GLY A 143 3.00 -20.17 19.74
N GLN A 144 2.77 -21.33 19.13
CA GLN A 144 3.66 -21.90 18.10
C GLN A 144 3.28 -21.48 16.66
N ILE A 145 2.32 -20.56 16.51
CA ILE A 145 1.86 -20.14 15.20
C ILE A 145 2.90 -19.20 14.57
N PRO A 146 3.40 -19.49 13.35
CA PRO A 146 4.36 -18.64 12.67
C PRO A 146 3.74 -17.28 12.33
N VAL A 147 4.52 -16.20 12.56
CA VAL A 147 4.10 -14.82 12.29
C VAL A 147 4.84 -14.28 11.08
N PHE A 148 4.10 -13.59 10.21
CA PHE A 148 4.60 -12.87 9.04
C PHE A 148 4.29 -11.39 9.24
N ALA A 149 5.32 -10.55 9.40
CA ALA A 149 5.11 -9.12 9.51
C ALA A 149 4.79 -8.52 8.13
N THR A 150 3.84 -7.59 8.08
CA THR A 150 3.41 -6.95 6.83
C THR A 150 3.30 -5.45 6.98
N ILE A 151 3.71 -4.70 5.94
CA ILE A 151 3.56 -3.24 5.81
C ILE A 151 4.35 -2.48 6.89
N ASN A 152 3.89 -2.53 8.14
CA ASN A 152 4.51 -1.81 9.25
C ASN A 152 5.73 -2.55 9.77
N TYR A 153 6.77 -1.78 10.11
CA TYR A 153 7.96 -2.34 10.72
C TYR A 153 7.63 -2.98 12.07
N LEU A 154 8.05 -4.22 12.25
CA LEU A 154 8.03 -4.95 13.50
C LEU A 154 9.48 -5.24 13.91
N ASP A 155 9.87 -4.84 15.12
CA ASP A 155 11.22 -5.08 15.62
C ASP A 155 11.44 -6.57 15.91
N THR A 156 12.49 -7.12 15.31
CA THR A 156 12.90 -8.49 15.48
C THR A 156 14.33 -8.60 16.05
N GLN A 157 14.84 -7.54 16.67
CA GLN A 157 16.16 -7.58 17.29
C GLN A 157 16.15 -8.33 18.63
N ASN A 158 14.99 -8.42 19.31
CA ASN A 158 14.87 -9.27 20.49
C ASN A 158 14.69 -10.74 20.12
N PRO A 159 15.23 -11.69 20.95
CA PRO A 159 15.21 -13.12 20.62
C PRO A 159 13.83 -13.74 20.44
N ASP A 160 12.82 -13.25 21.16
CA ASP A 160 11.44 -13.75 21.07
C ASP A 160 10.82 -13.44 19.71
N SER A 161 10.85 -12.18 19.30
CA SER A 161 10.35 -11.80 17.99
C SER A 161 11.19 -12.41 16.87
N ALA A 162 12.52 -12.48 17.01
CA ALA A 162 13.41 -13.11 16.04
C ALA A 162 13.09 -14.58 15.78
N SER A 163 12.63 -15.32 16.81
CA SER A 163 12.27 -16.73 16.68
C SER A 163 10.83 -16.96 16.20
N THR A 164 9.94 -15.98 16.37
CA THR A 164 8.51 -16.09 16.09
C THR A 164 8.15 -15.55 14.70
N VAL A 165 8.84 -14.49 14.27
CA VAL A 165 8.61 -13.87 12.95
C VAL A 165 9.43 -14.59 11.88
N ILE A 166 8.74 -15.25 10.98
CA ILE A 166 9.35 -16.07 9.92
C ILE A 166 9.87 -15.20 8.78
N ALA A 167 9.04 -14.24 8.33
CA ALA A 167 9.38 -13.36 7.22
C ALA A 167 8.66 -12.01 7.35
N ARG A 168 9.16 -11.03 6.62
CA ARG A 168 8.60 -9.67 6.57
C ARG A 168 8.39 -9.23 5.14
N VAL A 169 7.27 -8.55 4.90
CA VAL A 169 7.00 -7.86 3.64
C VAL A 169 6.71 -6.40 3.97
N GLY A 170 7.55 -5.51 3.48
CA GLY A 170 7.44 -4.08 3.78
C GLY A 170 8.39 -3.28 2.92
N LEU A 171 8.78 -2.11 3.40
CA LEU A 171 9.80 -1.29 2.76
C LEU A 171 10.55 -0.46 3.80
N ASP A 172 11.67 0.12 3.36
CA ASP A 172 12.29 1.21 4.10
C ASP A 172 11.50 2.51 3.87
N TRP A 173 10.75 2.94 4.86
CA TRP A 173 9.95 4.17 4.80
C TRP A 173 10.80 5.42 4.54
N THR A 174 12.11 5.37 4.77
CA THR A 174 13.04 6.44 4.42
C THR A 174 13.02 6.71 2.92
N GLU A 175 12.90 5.67 2.09
CA GLU A 175 12.84 5.79 0.62
C GLU A 175 11.58 6.53 0.14
N MET A 176 10.45 6.42 0.85
CA MET A 176 9.25 7.21 0.54
C MET A 176 9.48 8.70 0.78
N GLY A 177 10.11 9.03 1.89
CA GLY A 177 10.52 10.41 2.20
C GLY A 177 11.54 10.94 1.21
N LYS A 178 12.56 10.16 0.91
CA LYS A 178 13.60 10.49 -0.04
C LYS A 178 13.04 10.78 -1.44
N ALA A 179 12.19 9.91 -1.99
CA ALA A 179 11.55 10.13 -3.28
C ALA A 179 10.74 11.44 -3.30
N THR A 180 10.05 11.75 -2.20
CA THR A 180 9.30 13.01 -2.05
C THR A 180 10.22 14.23 -2.02
N GLY A 181 11.32 14.15 -1.27
CA GLY A 181 12.31 15.22 -1.16
C GLY A 181 13.07 15.44 -2.47
N GLU A 182 13.49 14.38 -3.16
CA GLU A 182 14.17 14.45 -4.47
C GLU A 182 13.27 15.09 -5.53
N PHE A 183 11.96 14.76 -5.53
CA PHE A 183 11.02 15.43 -6.43
C PHE A 183 11.01 16.94 -6.24
N LEU A 184 10.96 17.42 -5.01
CA LEU A 184 10.97 18.86 -4.71
C LEU A 184 12.37 19.48 -4.93
N ALA A 185 13.46 18.83 -4.49
CA ALA A 185 14.81 19.33 -4.66
C ALA A 185 15.19 19.51 -6.14
N LYS A 186 14.73 18.60 -7.02
CA LYS A 186 14.89 18.72 -8.46
C LYS A 186 14.16 19.95 -9.05
N ARG A 187 13.03 20.33 -8.49
CA ARG A 187 12.24 21.50 -8.92
C ARG A 187 12.80 22.81 -8.35
N HIS A 188 13.43 22.73 -7.18
CA HIS A 188 13.93 23.88 -6.44
C HIS A 188 15.40 23.65 -6.03
N PRO A 189 16.32 23.55 -7.02
CA PRO A 189 17.74 23.34 -6.75
C PRO A 189 18.35 24.56 -6.05
N LYS A 190 19.55 24.41 -5.52
CA LYS A 190 20.31 25.50 -4.91
C LYS A 190 20.44 26.69 -5.86
N GLY A 191 20.09 27.88 -5.38
CA GLY A 191 20.12 29.14 -6.14
C GLY A 191 18.82 29.45 -6.87
N SER A 192 17.76 28.62 -6.75
CA SER A 192 16.45 28.88 -7.37
C SER A 192 15.54 29.84 -6.60
N GLY A 193 15.91 30.17 -5.36
CA GLY A 193 15.13 30.99 -4.43
C GLY A 193 14.44 30.15 -3.36
N VAL A 194 14.28 30.75 -2.19
CA VAL A 194 13.75 30.06 -0.99
C VAL A 194 12.31 29.58 -1.21
N VAL A 195 12.08 28.28 -0.95
CA VAL A 195 10.77 27.63 -1.00
C VAL A 195 10.43 27.10 0.40
N ARG A 196 9.27 27.49 0.92
CA ARG A 196 8.83 27.21 2.30
C ARG A 196 7.86 26.05 2.31
N VAL A 197 8.17 25.04 3.11
CA VAL A 197 7.39 23.82 3.25
C VAL A 197 6.80 23.73 4.65
N ALA A 198 5.49 23.52 4.73
CA ALA A 198 4.83 22.99 5.91
C ALA A 198 4.75 21.47 5.78
N LEU A 199 5.32 20.73 6.76
CA LEU A 199 5.38 19.29 6.79
C LEU A 199 4.31 18.72 7.74
N LEU A 200 3.41 17.88 7.23
CA LEU A 200 2.31 17.25 7.98
C LEU A 200 2.40 15.72 7.85
N PRO A 201 3.38 15.08 8.51
CA PRO A 201 3.73 13.68 8.21
C PRO A 201 2.72 12.64 8.74
N GLY A 202 1.87 13.00 9.68
CA GLY A 202 0.98 12.08 10.37
C GLY A 202 1.33 11.91 11.86
N PRO A 203 1.11 10.74 12.48
CA PRO A 203 1.39 10.51 13.89
C PRO A 203 2.91 10.48 14.18
N GLN A 204 3.35 11.16 15.23
CA GLN A 204 4.78 11.39 15.51
C GLN A 204 5.58 10.12 15.84
N SER A 205 4.97 9.12 16.43
CA SER A 205 5.67 7.96 17.00
C SER A 205 5.33 6.64 16.34
N ARG A 206 4.50 6.62 15.28
CA ARG A 206 3.93 5.38 14.73
C ARG A 206 3.92 5.38 13.21
N GLY A 207 3.81 4.18 12.60
CA GLY A 207 3.52 4.00 11.19
C GLY A 207 4.60 4.47 10.21
N GLY A 208 5.87 4.45 10.58
CA GLY A 208 6.96 4.81 9.65
C GLY A 208 7.15 6.31 9.41
N THR A 209 6.40 7.19 10.08
CA THR A 209 6.43 8.64 9.83
C THR A 209 7.79 9.28 10.11
N LYS A 210 8.51 8.86 11.15
CA LYS A 210 9.86 9.40 11.43
C LYS A 210 10.88 9.08 10.34
N PRO A 211 11.00 7.83 9.85
CA PRO A 211 11.82 7.51 8.69
C PRO A 211 11.47 8.33 7.45
N VAL A 212 10.18 8.51 7.15
CA VAL A 212 9.73 9.35 6.03
C VAL A 212 10.22 10.79 6.17
N VAL A 213 10.08 11.38 7.38
CA VAL A 213 10.56 12.75 7.64
C VAL A 213 12.07 12.82 7.47
N GLN A 214 12.82 11.85 7.99
CA GLN A 214 14.27 11.83 7.85
C GLN A 214 14.70 11.74 6.38
N GLY A 215 14.15 10.81 5.61
CA GLY A 215 14.46 10.68 4.18
C GLY A 215 14.11 11.93 3.38
N PHE A 216 13.01 12.60 3.72
CA PHE A 216 12.64 13.88 3.11
C PHE A 216 13.65 14.98 3.41
N LEU A 217 14.02 15.15 4.69
CA LEU A 217 14.98 16.18 5.11
C LEU A 217 16.37 15.96 4.51
N ASP A 218 16.84 14.71 4.46
CA ASP A 218 18.13 14.37 3.85
C ASP A 218 18.15 14.69 2.35
N ALA A 219 17.04 14.39 1.64
CA ALA A 219 16.95 14.63 0.21
C ALA A 219 16.91 16.12 -0.16
N ILE A 220 16.33 16.98 0.68
CA ILE A 220 16.26 18.43 0.41
C ILE A 220 17.47 19.22 0.89
N ALA A 221 18.40 18.62 1.65
CA ALA A 221 19.52 19.31 2.32
C ALA A 221 20.42 20.15 1.37
N GLY A 222 20.52 19.77 0.10
CA GLY A 222 21.29 20.48 -0.93
C GLY A 222 20.48 21.44 -1.81
N SER A 223 19.24 21.77 -1.44
CA SER A 223 18.31 22.58 -2.22
C SER A 223 17.98 23.92 -1.55
N ASP A 224 17.11 24.73 -2.14
CA ASP A 224 16.59 25.96 -1.53
C ASP A 224 15.29 25.75 -0.74
N ILE A 225 14.95 24.50 -0.42
CA ILE A 225 13.76 24.14 0.33
C ILE A 225 14.02 24.30 1.83
N GLN A 226 13.10 24.98 2.51
CA GLN A 226 13.12 25.17 3.96
C GLN A 226 11.84 24.64 4.58
N VAL A 227 11.94 23.66 5.47
CA VAL A 227 10.82 23.25 6.31
C VAL A 227 10.63 24.31 7.39
N VAL A 228 9.58 25.11 7.27
CA VAL A 228 9.27 26.22 8.18
C VAL A 228 8.47 25.78 9.39
N THR A 229 7.73 24.67 9.26
CA THR A 229 6.99 24.06 10.39
C THR A 229 6.75 22.57 10.12
N THR A 230 6.67 21.79 11.21
CA THR A 230 6.25 20.39 11.18
C THR A 230 5.12 20.18 12.19
N LEU A 231 3.96 19.76 11.69
CA LEU A 231 2.75 19.59 12.50
C LEU A 231 2.34 18.12 12.52
N TRP A 232 2.19 17.58 13.72
CA TRP A 232 1.93 16.17 13.93
C TRP A 232 0.51 15.92 14.43
N ALA A 233 -0.22 15.01 13.80
CA ALA A 233 -1.49 14.48 14.27
C ALA A 233 -1.72 13.10 13.69
N ASP A 234 -2.66 12.34 14.25
CA ASP A 234 -3.08 11.05 13.71
C ASP A 234 -3.71 11.21 12.31
N ASN A 235 -3.78 10.10 11.56
CA ASN A 235 -4.36 10.01 10.21
C ASN A 235 -5.90 10.10 10.25
N SER A 236 -6.42 11.17 10.87
CA SER A 236 -7.82 11.56 10.90
C SER A 236 -8.02 12.82 10.06
N LYS A 237 -9.02 12.81 9.18
CA LYS A 237 -9.34 13.99 8.35
C LYS A 237 -9.65 15.23 9.19
N GLU A 238 -10.29 15.05 10.32
CA GLU A 238 -10.62 16.14 11.23
C GLU A 238 -9.35 16.74 11.86
N LEU A 239 -8.47 15.89 12.41
CA LEU A 239 -7.23 16.36 13.04
C LEU A 239 -6.32 17.04 12.01
N GLN A 240 -6.16 16.47 10.83
CA GLN A 240 -5.36 17.07 9.76
C GLN A 240 -5.97 18.39 9.27
N ARG A 241 -7.31 18.51 9.22
CA ARG A 241 -7.99 19.77 8.91
C ARG A 241 -7.67 20.85 9.94
N ASN A 242 -7.77 20.51 11.21
CA ASN A 242 -7.49 21.46 12.29
C ASN A 242 -6.05 21.99 12.21
N LEU A 243 -5.07 21.12 11.91
CA LEU A 243 -3.67 21.55 11.72
C LEU A 243 -3.52 22.51 10.53
N ILE A 244 -4.18 22.23 9.40
CA ILE A 244 -4.09 23.09 8.21
C ILE A 244 -4.78 24.43 8.44
N GLN A 245 -5.93 24.45 9.11
CA GLN A 245 -6.60 25.68 9.49
C GLN A 245 -5.77 26.52 10.48
N GLN A 246 -5.13 25.88 11.46
CA GLN A 246 -4.19 26.54 12.36
C GLN A 246 -2.99 27.11 11.58
N LEU A 247 -2.43 26.37 10.63
CA LEU A 247 -1.35 26.82 9.76
C LEU A 247 -1.76 28.08 8.98
N PHE A 248 -2.97 28.10 8.42
CA PHE A 248 -3.46 29.25 7.66
C PHE A 248 -3.76 30.48 8.54
N ALA A 249 -4.12 30.26 9.81
CA ALA A 249 -4.36 31.33 10.78
C ALA A 249 -3.06 31.93 11.33
N SER A 250 -1.91 31.27 11.16
CA SER A 250 -0.62 31.75 11.68
C SER A 250 0.07 32.81 10.80
N ASP A 251 -0.52 33.15 9.64
CA ASP A 251 0.05 34.06 8.63
C ASP A 251 1.48 33.70 8.16
N GLN A 252 1.97 32.49 8.52
CA GLN A 252 3.27 32.02 8.09
C GLN A 252 3.26 31.74 6.57
N PRO A 253 4.14 32.39 5.80
CA PRO A 253 4.17 32.14 4.36
C PRO A 253 4.66 30.71 4.08
N ILE A 254 3.90 30.00 3.25
CA ILE A 254 4.20 28.65 2.78
C ILE A 254 3.98 28.56 1.28
N ASP A 255 4.80 27.76 0.61
CA ASP A 255 4.71 27.50 -0.83
C ASP A 255 4.22 26.06 -1.07
N TYR A 256 4.49 25.15 -0.13
CA TYR A 256 4.07 23.75 -0.20
C TYR A 256 3.53 23.25 1.14
N ILE A 257 2.50 22.40 1.03
CA ILE A 257 2.12 21.44 2.07
C ILE A 257 2.63 20.08 1.61
N VAL A 258 3.55 19.49 2.38
CA VAL A 258 4.04 18.12 2.19
C VAL A 258 3.48 17.28 3.33
N GLY A 259 2.70 16.25 3.02
CA GLY A 259 2.05 15.50 4.08
C GLY A 259 1.76 14.05 3.76
N GLY A 260 1.40 13.29 4.78
CA GLY A 260 0.80 11.97 4.59
C GLY A 260 -0.46 12.05 3.74
N ALA A 261 -0.93 10.93 3.19
CA ALA A 261 -2.05 10.95 2.25
C ALA A 261 -3.30 11.64 2.80
N VAL A 262 -3.64 11.43 4.08
CA VAL A 262 -4.81 12.07 4.71
C VAL A 262 -4.63 13.59 4.79
N ALA A 263 -3.44 14.05 5.16
CA ALA A 263 -3.12 15.49 5.18
C ALA A 263 -3.19 16.09 3.78
N ALA A 264 -2.62 15.43 2.77
CA ALA A 264 -2.65 15.87 1.38
C ALA A 264 -4.08 15.95 0.82
N GLU A 265 -4.92 14.94 1.08
CA GLU A 265 -6.34 14.96 0.71
C GLU A 265 -7.08 16.13 1.32
N VAL A 266 -6.88 16.38 2.61
CA VAL A 266 -7.53 17.49 3.32
C VAL A 266 -6.98 18.83 2.85
N ALA A 267 -5.66 18.94 2.61
CA ALA A 267 -5.04 20.17 2.12
C ALA A 267 -5.66 20.66 0.81
N VAL A 268 -5.97 19.76 -0.13
CA VAL A 268 -6.67 20.13 -1.38
C VAL A 268 -8.01 20.82 -1.11
N SER A 269 -8.77 20.33 -0.12
CA SER A 269 -10.07 20.91 0.22
C SER A 269 -9.92 22.26 0.93
N GLU A 270 -9.01 22.37 1.89
CA GLU A 270 -8.80 23.58 2.69
C GLU A 270 -8.17 24.70 1.87
N LEU A 271 -7.25 24.38 0.96
CA LEU A 271 -6.70 25.36 0.00
C LEU A 271 -7.78 25.95 -0.90
N ARG A 272 -8.70 25.10 -1.37
CA ARG A 272 -9.85 25.58 -2.17
C ARG A 272 -10.78 26.47 -1.36
N ALA A 273 -11.11 26.05 -0.14
CA ALA A 273 -11.99 26.82 0.75
C ALA A 273 -11.40 28.18 1.13
N SER A 274 -10.08 28.27 1.28
CA SER A 274 -9.34 29.50 1.61
C SER A 274 -8.84 30.27 0.39
N GLN A 275 -9.16 29.84 -0.83
CA GLN A 275 -8.72 30.46 -2.11
C GLN A 275 -7.18 30.53 -2.27
N ARG A 276 -6.43 29.59 -1.65
CA ARG A 276 -4.97 29.52 -1.71
C ARG A 276 -4.44 28.51 -2.73
N GLU A 277 -5.29 27.83 -3.49
CA GLU A 277 -4.93 26.76 -4.41
C GLU A 277 -4.03 27.17 -5.59
N GLN A 278 -3.86 28.46 -5.82
CA GLN A 278 -2.95 28.99 -6.84
C GLN A 278 -1.57 29.36 -6.28
N THR A 279 -1.44 29.49 -4.97
CA THR A 279 -0.21 29.96 -4.30
C THR A 279 0.45 28.90 -3.44
N VAL A 280 -0.30 27.89 -2.99
CA VAL A 280 0.23 26.78 -2.17
C VAL A 280 -0.03 25.46 -2.88
N HIS A 281 1.03 24.68 -3.04
CA HIS A 281 1.00 23.38 -3.71
C HIS A 281 0.97 22.22 -2.72
N VAL A 282 0.45 21.07 -3.15
CA VAL A 282 0.35 19.88 -2.32
C VAL A 282 1.20 18.74 -2.90
N VAL A 283 1.97 18.11 -2.02
CA VAL A 283 2.74 16.89 -2.28
C VAL A 283 2.41 15.87 -1.20
N SER A 284 2.21 14.62 -1.58
CA SER A 284 1.96 13.53 -0.65
C SER A 284 3.21 12.67 -0.45
N THR A 285 3.38 12.11 0.76
CA THR A 285 4.47 11.19 1.08
C THR A 285 4.12 9.73 0.88
N TYR A 286 2.86 9.41 0.54
CA TYR A 286 2.42 8.08 0.10
C TYR A 286 1.10 8.17 -0.66
N LEU A 287 0.79 7.10 -1.42
CA LEU A 287 -0.40 7.03 -2.25
C LEU A 287 -1.65 6.59 -1.45
N SER A 288 -2.80 7.12 -1.83
CA SER A 288 -4.14 6.67 -1.47
C SER A 288 -5.10 6.93 -2.62
N HIS A 289 -6.33 6.43 -2.57
CA HIS A 289 -7.35 6.74 -3.58
C HIS A 289 -7.63 8.26 -3.68
N GLY A 290 -7.61 8.97 -2.55
CA GLY A 290 -7.80 10.41 -2.53
C GLY A 290 -6.63 11.14 -3.16
N VAL A 291 -5.41 10.72 -2.86
CA VAL A 291 -4.19 11.25 -3.47
C VAL A 291 -4.17 10.96 -4.97
N TYR A 292 -4.50 9.73 -5.40
CA TYR A 292 -4.61 9.38 -6.82
C TYR A 292 -5.60 10.29 -7.57
N ARG A 293 -6.79 10.51 -7.00
CA ARG A 293 -7.74 11.49 -7.57
C ARG A 293 -7.18 12.91 -7.60
N GLY A 294 -6.36 13.27 -6.60
CA GLY A 294 -5.64 14.54 -6.55
C GLY A 294 -4.63 14.69 -7.67
N LEU A 295 -3.85 13.64 -7.96
CA LEU A 295 -2.92 13.58 -9.10
C LEU A 295 -3.66 13.71 -10.43
N LEU A 296 -4.70 12.92 -10.67
CA LEU A 296 -5.54 12.97 -11.88
C LEU A 296 -6.14 14.37 -12.14
N ARG A 297 -6.41 15.12 -11.09
CA ARG A 297 -6.98 16.48 -11.15
C ARG A 297 -5.93 17.59 -11.09
N HIS A 298 -4.65 17.26 -11.11
CA HIS A 298 -3.54 18.21 -10.97
C HIS A 298 -3.61 19.06 -9.68
N LYS A 299 -4.21 18.53 -8.61
CA LYS A 299 -4.30 19.18 -7.29
C LYS A 299 -3.21 18.68 -6.32
N ILE A 300 -2.63 17.53 -6.59
CA ILE A 300 -1.45 16.99 -5.94
C ILE A 300 -0.39 16.79 -7.02
N LEU A 301 0.82 17.26 -6.76
CA LEU A 301 1.89 17.29 -7.76
C LEU A 301 2.71 15.99 -7.80
N PHE A 302 2.78 15.30 -6.67
CA PHE A 302 3.58 14.08 -6.53
C PHE A 302 3.09 13.23 -5.36
N ALA A 303 3.21 11.94 -5.51
CA ALA A 303 3.14 10.96 -4.43
C ALA A 303 3.98 9.74 -4.79
N PRO A 304 4.85 9.24 -3.89
CA PRO A 304 5.43 7.91 -4.05
C PRO A 304 4.38 6.86 -3.68
N THR A 305 4.53 5.67 -4.25
CA THR A 305 3.78 4.49 -3.85
C THR A 305 4.72 3.37 -3.44
N ASP A 306 4.32 2.64 -2.42
CA ASP A 306 4.95 1.42 -1.93
C ASP A 306 4.23 0.15 -2.43
N LYS A 307 3.31 0.29 -3.38
CA LYS A 307 2.55 -0.81 -3.99
C LYS A 307 1.88 -1.71 -2.93
N MET A 308 1.05 -1.10 -2.09
CA MET A 308 0.50 -1.73 -0.88
C MET A 308 -0.36 -2.99 -1.16
N ALA A 309 -1.03 -3.06 -2.30
CA ALA A 309 -1.78 -4.27 -2.68
C ALA A 309 -0.82 -5.42 -3.05
N GLN A 310 0.30 -5.13 -3.71
CA GLN A 310 1.36 -6.09 -4.01
C GLN A 310 2.04 -6.58 -2.72
N GLN A 311 2.38 -5.70 -1.77
CA GLN A 311 2.94 -6.11 -0.48
C GLN A 311 2.00 -7.06 0.27
N ALA A 312 0.70 -6.79 0.23
CA ALA A 312 -0.31 -7.62 0.85
C ALA A 312 -0.39 -9.02 0.21
N MET A 313 -0.36 -9.08 -1.12
CA MET A 313 -0.26 -10.32 -1.89
C MET A 313 0.99 -11.13 -1.50
N LEU A 314 2.16 -10.49 -1.50
CA LEU A 314 3.42 -11.12 -1.11
C LEU A 314 3.38 -11.69 0.31
N SER A 315 2.71 -11.01 1.24
CA SER A 315 2.59 -11.47 2.63
C SER A 315 1.79 -12.78 2.74
N VAL A 316 0.71 -12.91 1.99
CA VAL A 316 -0.07 -14.17 1.90
C VAL A 316 0.76 -15.26 1.23
N ASP A 317 1.45 -14.92 0.14
CA ASP A 317 2.27 -15.88 -0.61
C ASP A 317 3.40 -16.46 0.25
N GLN A 318 4.13 -15.61 0.99
CA GLN A 318 5.19 -16.06 1.90
C GLN A 318 4.66 -16.97 3.02
N ALA A 319 3.49 -16.66 3.57
CA ALA A 319 2.86 -17.49 4.59
C ALA A 319 2.50 -18.89 4.05
N VAL A 320 1.92 -18.97 2.87
CA VAL A 320 1.57 -20.25 2.23
C VAL A 320 2.83 -21.04 1.85
N ARG A 321 3.86 -20.40 1.27
CA ARG A 321 5.14 -21.05 0.97
C ARG A 321 5.74 -21.72 2.20
N TYR A 322 5.77 -21.02 3.31
CA TYR A 322 6.28 -21.57 4.57
C TYR A 322 5.50 -22.80 5.02
N LEU A 323 4.17 -22.72 5.01
CA LEU A 323 3.29 -23.83 5.40
C LEU A 323 3.43 -25.06 4.47
N GLU A 324 3.83 -24.84 3.22
CA GLU A 324 4.07 -25.87 2.22
C GLU A 324 5.55 -26.28 2.09
N HIS A 325 6.39 -25.85 3.04
CA HIS A 325 7.83 -26.14 3.05
C HIS A 325 8.56 -25.72 1.75
N GLN A 326 8.05 -24.70 1.09
CA GLN A 326 8.70 -24.09 -0.07
C GLN A 326 9.67 -22.99 0.38
N PRO A 327 10.63 -22.58 -0.47
CA PRO A 327 11.54 -21.48 -0.17
C PRO A 327 10.79 -20.19 0.15
N VAL A 328 11.21 -19.52 1.23
CA VAL A 328 10.67 -18.25 1.73
C VAL A 328 11.78 -17.21 1.69
N GLU A 329 11.47 -16.04 1.17
CA GLU A 329 12.33 -14.86 1.30
C GLU A 329 12.08 -14.20 2.66
N LEU A 330 13.13 -14.04 3.47
CA LEU A 330 12.98 -13.56 4.85
C LEU A 330 12.53 -12.10 4.94
N ASP A 331 13.02 -11.25 4.02
CA ASP A 331 12.66 -9.83 3.94
C ASP A 331 12.42 -9.45 2.47
N LEU A 332 11.18 -9.13 2.14
CA LEU A 332 10.79 -8.62 0.83
C LEU A 332 10.37 -7.15 0.92
N ALA A 333 10.73 -6.39 -0.09
CA ALA A 333 10.22 -5.05 -0.31
C ALA A 333 9.72 -4.89 -1.74
N THR A 334 8.78 -3.98 -1.93
CA THR A 334 8.40 -3.48 -3.25
C THR A 334 9.27 -2.29 -3.62
N VAL A 335 9.48 -2.06 -4.91
CA VAL A 335 10.18 -0.87 -5.39
C VAL A 335 9.28 0.35 -5.24
N VAL A 336 9.79 1.38 -4.56
CA VAL A 336 9.10 2.67 -4.43
C VAL A 336 9.09 3.37 -5.78
N GLU A 337 7.91 3.79 -6.23
CA GLU A 337 7.75 4.49 -7.49
C GLU A 337 7.09 5.86 -7.30
N GLY A 338 7.65 6.88 -7.95
CA GLY A 338 7.16 8.24 -7.88
C GLY A 338 6.09 8.52 -8.93
N LEU A 339 4.91 8.93 -8.49
CA LEU A 339 3.77 9.25 -9.34
C LEU A 339 3.57 10.75 -9.48
N THR A 340 3.29 11.20 -10.70
CA THR A 340 2.94 12.60 -11.01
C THR A 340 1.69 12.63 -11.86
N PRO A 341 1.01 13.79 -12.05
CA PRO A 341 -0.13 13.89 -12.95
C PRO A 341 0.12 13.43 -14.38
N SER A 342 1.37 13.46 -14.85
CA SER A 342 1.79 13.00 -16.19
C SER A 342 2.37 11.59 -16.22
N HIS A 343 2.50 10.92 -15.07
CA HIS A 343 3.07 9.60 -14.95
C HIS A 343 2.28 8.77 -13.93
N LEU A 344 1.28 8.05 -14.42
CA LEU A 344 0.37 7.20 -13.65
C LEU A 344 0.20 5.85 -14.36
N PRO A 345 1.24 4.99 -14.36
CA PRO A 345 1.18 3.70 -15.05
C PRO A 345 0.08 2.79 -14.45
N ASP A 346 -0.79 2.23 -15.31
CA ASP A 346 -1.92 1.41 -14.86
C ASP A 346 -1.48 0.21 -14.01
N ALA A 347 -0.39 -0.45 -14.36
CA ALA A 347 0.15 -1.59 -13.59
C ALA A 347 0.54 -1.17 -12.17
N VAL A 348 1.24 -0.03 -12.03
CA VAL A 348 1.66 0.49 -10.72
C VAL A 348 0.46 0.88 -9.87
N ILE A 349 -0.59 1.44 -10.49
CA ILE A 349 -1.83 1.76 -9.79
C ILE A 349 -2.55 0.48 -9.35
N ALA A 350 -2.61 -0.56 -10.17
CA ALA A 350 -3.21 -1.85 -9.83
C ALA A 350 -2.46 -2.56 -8.68
N ASP A 351 -1.12 -2.49 -8.66
CA ASP A 351 -0.29 -3.01 -7.58
C ASP A 351 -0.44 -2.19 -6.27
N SER A 352 -0.92 -0.96 -6.38
CA SER A 352 -1.02 -0.04 -5.25
C SER A 352 -2.42 0.02 -4.64
N LEU A 353 -3.46 0.14 -5.46
CA LEU A 353 -4.80 0.51 -5.02
C LEU A 353 -5.83 -0.59 -5.31
N SER A 354 -6.75 -0.77 -4.38
CA SER A 354 -7.95 -1.58 -4.64
C SER A 354 -8.83 -0.93 -5.72
N PRO A 355 -9.69 -1.69 -6.42
CA PRO A 355 -10.78 -1.12 -7.20
C PRO A 355 -11.65 -0.18 -6.36
N ALA A 356 -12.19 0.87 -6.96
CA ALA A 356 -12.94 1.91 -6.25
C ALA A 356 -14.22 1.38 -5.56
N GLU A 357 -14.80 0.30 -6.09
CA GLU A 357 -15.97 -0.38 -5.56
C GLU A 357 -15.64 -1.39 -4.45
N PHE A 358 -14.38 -1.72 -4.22
CA PHE A 358 -14.00 -2.69 -3.20
C PHE A 358 -14.46 -2.25 -1.81
N ARG A 359 -14.97 -3.20 -1.05
CA ARG A 359 -15.39 -3.02 0.35
C ARG A 359 -14.59 -3.94 1.25
N PRO A 360 -14.39 -3.59 2.53
CA PRO A 360 -13.66 -4.44 3.46
C PRO A 360 -14.20 -5.87 3.49
N VAL A 361 -13.31 -6.83 3.39
CA VAL A 361 -13.62 -8.26 3.50
C VAL A 361 -12.94 -8.83 4.73
N PHE A 362 -13.71 -9.41 5.62
CA PHE A 362 -13.24 -9.92 6.90
C PHE A 362 -13.03 -11.44 6.91
N SER A 363 -13.46 -12.13 5.87
CA SER A 363 -13.22 -13.57 5.73
C SER A 363 -13.24 -14.03 4.28
N VAL A 364 -12.39 -15.02 3.95
CA VAL A 364 -12.37 -15.75 2.68
C VAL A 364 -12.46 -17.24 2.97
N GLY A 365 -13.18 -17.97 2.12
CA GLY A 365 -13.43 -19.41 2.29
C GLY A 365 -14.61 -19.69 3.23
N PRO A 366 -14.95 -20.98 3.46
CA PRO A 366 -16.01 -21.36 4.37
C PRO A 366 -15.69 -20.93 5.81
N PRO A 367 -16.70 -20.57 6.59
CA PRO A 367 -16.52 -20.11 7.99
C PRO A 367 -15.84 -21.14 8.88
#